data_8217e57ed9a96d7cfb5678e894224ce3
#
_entry.id   8217e57ed9a96d7cfb5678e894224ce3
#
_cell.length_a   1.000
_cell.length_b   1.000
_cell.length_c   1.000
_cell.angle_alpha   90.00
_cell.angle_beta   90.00
_cell.angle_gamma   90.00
#
_symmetry.space_group_name_H-M   'P 1'
#
loop_
_entity.id
_entity.type
_entity.pdbx_description
1 polymer ?
#
loop_
_entity_poly.entity_id
_entity_poly.type
_entity_poly.pdbx_seq_one_letter_code
_entity_poly.pdbx_strand_id
1 'polypeptide(L)'
;PAHLCMVGGKSPRQQMWEVIRANREEFTVYRVARRSNQHDKTVEKYVACLRLGGYVEAIRGFKRGEEVVFQLIRDNGVEAPNLNADGKPSQQGYTTEAVWRTLRILGPSTPEQIAASVAASGATVSPSTVQRYFIDLQNAGYLTRNGRHYALKPGRYTGPRPPIVQRETRRQVYDPNLDQVMWSSHGEYQHNRSRSRGASQAGVADTEENNESGG
;
A
#
# COMPACT_ATOMS: atom_id res chain seq x y z
N PRO A 1 -4.53 14.27 1.59
CA PRO A 1 -3.27 13.63 1.14
C PRO A 1 -3.51 12.17 0.76
N ALA A 2 -2.91 11.70 -0.34
CA ALA A 2 -3.17 10.35 -0.86
C ALA A 2 -2.85 9.22 0.14
N HIS A 3 -1.87 9.42 1.02
CA HIS A 3 -1.49 8.46 2.06
C HIS A 3 -2.47 8.38 3.24
N LEU A 4 -3.42 9.28 3.33
CA LEU A 4 -4.48 9.24 4.35
C LEU A 4 -5.66 8.35 3.96
N CYS A 5 -5.80 8.06 2.66
CA CYS A 5 -6.91 7.29 2.10
C CYS A 5 -6.39 6.04 1.39
N MET A 6 -5.82 5.12 2.13
CA MET A 6 -5.43 3.81 1.62
C MET A 6 -6.66 2.90 1.54
N VAL A 7 -6.66 1.93 0.63
CA VAL A 7 -7.65 0.84 0.64
C VAL A 7 -7.54 0.13 1.99
N GLY A 8 -8.65 0.04 2.74
CA GLY A 8 -8.64 -0.43 4.12
C GLY A 8 -8.60 0.67 5.18
N GLY A 9 -8.65 1.95 4.79
CA GLY A 9 -8.70 3.10 5.69
C GLY A 9 -7.38 3.83 5.90
N LYS A 10 -7.33 4.63 6.96
CA LYS A 10 -6.15 5.42 7.32
C LYS A 10 -5.02 4.53 7.84
N SER A 11 -3.79 4.88 7.56
CA SER A 11 -2.64 4.17 8.12
C SER A 11 -2.64 4.21 9.66
N PRO A 12 -2.09 3.19 10.34
CA PRO A 12 -1.97 3.19 11.81
C PRO A 12 -1.33 4.46 12.37
N ARG A 13 -0.28 4.98 11.73
CA ARG A 13 0.35 6.25 12.14
C ARG A 13 -0.61 7.43 12.07
N GLN A 14 -1.41 7.50 11.01
CA GLN A 14 -2.37 8.58 10.83
C GLN A 14 -3.49 8.52 11.87
N GLN A 15 -3.98 7.32 12.18
CA GLN A 15 -4.99 7.13 13.22
C GLN A 15 -4.47 7.56 14.60
N MET A 16 -3.26 7.14 14.97
CA MET A 16 -2.61 7.56 16.22
C MET A 16 -2.39 9.07 16.26
N TRP A 17 -1.91 9.68 15.17
CA TRP A 17 -1.65 11.11 15.11
C TRP A 17 -2.90 11.96 15.28
N GLU A 18 -4.01 11.58 14.69
CA GLU A 18 -5.30 12.26 14.83
C GLU A 18 -5.78 12.25 16.29
N VAL A 19 -5.61 11.12 16.99
CA VAL A 19 -5.94 11.01 18.42
C VAL A 19 -5.03 11.91 19.27
N ILE A 20 -3.72 11.92 18.97
CA ILE A 20 -2.74 12.78 19.66
C ILE A 20 -3.11 14.27 19.48
N ARG A 21 -3.40 14.69 18.23
CA ARG A 21 -3.81 16.07 17.95
C ARG A 21 -5.12 16.47 18.61
N ALA A 22 -6.07 15.56 18.70
CA ALA A 22 -7.34 15.80 19.39
C ALA A 22 -7.19 15.92 20.92
N ASN A 23 -6.08 15.40 21.48
CA ASN A 23 -5.78 15.44 22.91
C ASN A 23 -4.41 16.10 23.16
N ARG A 24 -4.15 17.22 22.49
CA ARG A 24 -2.83 17.88 22.46
C ARG A 24 -2.25 18.26 23.82
N GLU A 25 -3.12 18.61 24.76
CA GLU A 25 -2.71 19.05 26.10
C GLU A 25 -2.18 17.89 26.95
N GLU A 26 -2.90 16.77 26.93
CA GLU A 26 -2.54 15.61 27.72
C GLU A 26 -3.03 14.32 27.04
N PHE A 27 -2.14 13.35 26.86
CA PHE A 27 -2.49 12.00 26.42
C PHE A 27 -1.55 10.96 27.03
N THR A 28 -2.04 9.72 27.08
CA THR A 28 -1.25 8.55 27.48
C THR A 28 -1.20 7.55 26.33
N VAL A 29 -0.21 6.66 26.34
CA VAL A 29 -0.09 5.57 25.35
C VAL A 29 -1.37 4.74 25.34
N TYR A 30 -1.88 4.39 26.51
CA TYR A 30 -3.11 3.62 26.65
C TYR A 30 -4.31 4.30 25.97
N ARG A 31 -4.50 5.60 26.24
CA ARG A 31 -5.62 6.36 25.65
C ARG A 31 -5.51 6.43 24.11
N VAL A 32 -4.31 6.67 23.60
CA VAL A 32 -4.07 6.67 22.15
C VAL A 32 -4.34 5.30 21.54
N ALA A 33 -3.85 4.23 22.17
CA ALA A 33 -4.04 2.87 21.71
C ALA A 33 -5.54 2.50 21.58
N ARG A 34 -6.32 2.77 22.62
CA ARG A 34 -7.78 2.47 22.62
C ARG A 34 -8.54 3.29 21.58
N ARG A 35 -8.25 4.58 21.45
CA ARG A 35 -8.96 5.46 20.52
C ARG A 35 -8.55 5.32 19.06
N SER A 36 -7.30 4.91 18.80
CA SER A 36 -6.81 4.66 17.44
C SER A 36 -6.97 3.20 16.99
N ASN A 37 -7.49 2.33 17.85
CA ASN A 37 -7.59 0.88 17.61
C ASN A 37 -6.24 0.26 17.23
N GLN A 38 -5.17 0.68 17.94
CA GLN A 38 -3.82 0.18 17.73
C GLN A 38 -3.32 -0.55 18.98
N HIS A 39 -2.38 -1.47 18.80
CA HIS A 39 -1.74 -2.18 19.90
C HIS A 39 -0.81 -1.26 20.68
N ASP A 40 -0.81 -1.37 22.03
CA ASP A 40 -0.02 -0.53 22.93
C ASP A 40 1.45 -0.40 22.52
N LYS A 41 2.12 -1.53 22.21
CA LYS A 41 3.53 -1.53 21.75
C LYS A 41 3.75 -0.76 20.44
N THR A 42 2.74 -0.69 19.57
CA THR A 42 2.83 0.09 18.32
C THR A 42 2.77 1.58 18.64
N VAL A 43 1.87 1.96 19.56
CA VAL A 43 1.74 3.34 20.04
C VAL A 43 3.00 3.79 20.79
N GLU A 44 3.51 2.96 21.71
CA GLU A 44 4.77 3.22 22.43
C GLU A 44 5.92 3.55 21.49
N LYS A 45 6.13 2.71 20.47
CA LYS A 45 7.17 2.94 19.46
C LYS A 45 6.96 4.25 18.72
N TYR A 46 5.72 4.55 18.33
CA TYR A 46 5.44 5.78 17.60
C TYR A 46 5.61 7.02 18.47
N VAL A 47 5.11 7.00 19.72
CA VAL A 47 5.30 8.09 20.68
C VAL A 47 6.79 8.30 21.01
N ALA A 48 7.58 7.21 21.13
CA ALA A 48 9.02 7.31 21.30
C ALA A 48 9.70 8.02 20.11
N CYS A 49 9.34 7.68 18.86
CA CYS A 49 9.82 8.39 17.67
C CYS A 49 9.41 9.86 17.68
N LEU A 50 8.15 10.17 18.04
CA LEU A 50 7.67 11.54 18.15
C LEU A 50 8.42 12.34 19.22
N ARG A 51 8.76 11.73 20.35
CA ARG A 51 9.54 12.35 21.41
C ARG A 51 10.95 12.65 20.95
N LEU A 52 11.63 11.69 20.33
CA LEU A 52 12.96 11.89 19.76
C LEU A 52 12.98 12.96 18.66
N GLY A 53 11.89 13.06 17.88
CA GLY A 53 11.72 14.06 16.83
C GLY A 53 11.26 15.44 17.32
N GLY A 54 11.04 15.62 18.65
CA GLY A 54 10.64 16.89 19.24
C GLY A 54 9.19 17.28 18.91
N TYR A 55 8.29 16.30 18.74
CA TYR A 55 6.87 16.56 18.54
C TYR A 55 6.07 16.46 19.82
N VAL A 56 6.49 15.60 20.74
CA VAL A 56 5.83 15.39 22.03
C VAL A 56 6.86 15.37 23.16
N GLU A 57 6.43 15.75 24.33
CA GLU A 57 7.22 15.64 25.57
C GLU A 57 6.43 14.96 26.68
N ALA A 58 7.16 14.34 27.63
CA ALA A 58 6.56 13.75 28.82
C ALA A 58 6.44 14.83 29.88
N ILE A 59 5.24 15.03 30.40
CA ILE A 59 4.94 16.05 31.41
C ILE A 59 4.73 15.49 32.82
N ARG A 60 4.35 14.20 32.92
CA ARG A 60 4.11 13.50 34.22
C ARG A 60 4.42 12.00 34.08
N GLY A 61 4.50 11.31 35.22
CA GLY A 61 4.68 9.86 35.26
C GLY A 61 6.15 9.44 35.18
N PHE A 62 7.04 10.16 35.84
CA PHE A 62 8.48 9.88 35.83
C PHE A 62 8.92 8.83 36.86
N LYS A 63 8.04 8.43 37.79
CA LYS A 63 8.33 7.40 38.78
C LYS A 63 8.00 5.99 38.22
N ARG A 64 8.72 4.99 38.72
CA ARG A 64 8.48 3.59 38.34
C ARG A 64 7.05 3.17 38.69
N GLY A 65 6.30 2.69 37.73
CA GLY A 65 4.92 2.23 37.88
C GLY A 65 3.85 3.31 37.64
N GLU A 66 4.24 4.55 37.39
CA GLU A 66 3.31 5.60 36.98
C GLU A 66 3.09 5.57 35.46
N GLU A 67 1.85 5.86 35.04
CA GLU A 67 1.55 6.05 33.63
C GLU A 67 2.14 7.39 33.15
N VAL A 68 2.95 7.31 32.08
CA VAL A 68 3.55 8.51 31.50
C VAL A 68 2.51 9.30 30.72
N VAL A 69 2.38 10.58 31.05
CA VAL A 69 1.52 11.53 30.37
C VAL A 69 2.36 12.40 29.44
N PHE A 70 1.93 12.55 28.21
CA PHE A 70 2.59 13.32 27.17
C PHE A 70 1.76 14.52 26.74
N GLN A 71 2.45 15.52 26.22
CA GLN A 71 1.87 16.71 25.61
C GLN A 71 2.41 16.87 24.19
N LEU A 72 1.58 17.36 23.28
CA LEU A 72 1.99 17.72 21.93
C LEU A 72 2.60 19.12 21.93
N ILE A 73 3.91 19.22 21.66
CA ILE A 73 4.65 20.50 21.63
C ILE A 73 4.85 21.03 20.21
N ARG A 74 4.79 20.16 19.20
CA ARG A 74 4.93 20.55 17.79
C ARG A 74 3.85 19.88 16.95
N ASP A 75 2.94 20.65 16.36
CA ASP A 75 1.91 20.13 15.47
C ASP A 75 2.42 20.13 14.00
N ASN A 76 2.43 18.95 13.38
CA ASN A 76 2.78 18.76 11.96
C ASN A 76 1.61 19.04 11.00
N GLY A 77 0.47 19.47 11.52
CA GLY A 77 -0.76 19.59 10.74
C GLY A 77 -1.50 18.27 10.59
N VAL A 78 -2.34 18.15 9.57
CA VAL A 78 -3.22 16.99 9.36
C VAL A 78 -2.43 15.70 9.17
N GLU A 79 -1.27 15.78 8.53
CA GLU A 79 -0.46 14.62 8.19
C GLU A 79 0.42 14.16 9.36
N ALA A 80 0.37 12.86 9.65
CA ALA A 80 1.22 12.25 10.66
C ALA A 80 2.70 12.41 10.30
N PRO A 81 3.57 12.83 11.25
CA PRO A 81 5.00 12.86 11.03
C PRO A 81 5.52 11.47 10.63
N ASN A 82 6.23 11.40 9.50
CA ASN A 82 6.88 10.18 9.05
C ASN A 82 8.32 10.15 9.57
N LEU A 83 8.52 9.49 10.72
CA LEU A 83 9.80 9.44 11.41
C LEU A 83 10.38 8.01 11.38
N ASN A 84 11.71 7.93 11.37
CA ASN A 84 12.43 6.69 11.64
C ASN A 84 12.57 6.45 13.17
N ALA A 85 13.24 5.36 13.55
CA ALA A 85 13.43 5.01 14.96
C ALA A 85 14.22 6.07 15.76
N ASP A 86 15.05 6.87 15.10
CA ASP A 86 15.86 7.91 15.70
C ASP A 86 15.14 9.27 15.78
N GLY A 87 13.86 9.32 15.45
CA GLY A 87 13.06 10.55 15.45
C GLY A 87 13.36 11.49 14.28
N LYS A 88 14.20 11.10 13.34
CA LYS A 88 14.50 11.89 12.14
C LYS A 88 13.42 11.66 11.08
N PRO A 89 13.14 12.66 10.21
CA PRO A 89 12.25 12.46 9.08
C PRO A 89 12.66 11.25 8.25
N SER A 90 11.73 10.34 8.03
CA SER A 90 11.96 9.17 7.19
C SER A 90 12.01 9.60 5.73
N GLN A 91 13.03 9.16 5.02
CA GLN A 91 13.12 9.37 3.57
C GLN A 91 12.24 8.38 2.77
N GLN A 92 11.53 7.50 3.46
CA GLN A 92 10.61 6.57 2.83
C GLN A 92 9.47 7.34 2.15
N GLY A 93 9.35 7.20 0.85
CA GLY A 93 8.40 7.96 0.02
C GLY A 93 9.07 9.04 -0.83
N TYR A 94 10.11 9.73 -0.36
CA TYR A 94 10.84 10.72 -1.16
C TYR A 94 11.46 10.10 -2.43
N THR A 95 11.99 8.89 -2.31
CA THR A 95 12.58 8.16 -3.42
C THR A 95 11.55 7.88 -4.51
N THR A 96 10.35 7.41 -4.14
CA THR A 96 9.26 7.14 -5.11
C THR A 96 8.77 8.44 -5.76
N GLU A 97 8.68 9.51 -4.99
CA GLU A 97 8.33 10.84 -5.51
C GLU A 97 9.39 11.36 -6.49
N ALA A 98 10.68 11.23 -6.14
CA ALA A 98 11.77 11.61 -7.02
C ALA A 98 11.74 10.78 -8.33
N VAL A 99 11.54 9.47 -8.25
CA VAL A 99 11.41 8.59 -9.43
C VAL A 99 10.23 8.99 -10.30
N TRP A 100 9.06 9.24 -9.72
CA TRP A 100 7.85 9.66 -10.45
C TRP A 100 8.05 11.01 -11.16
N ARG A 101 8.61 11.98 -10.46
CA ARG A 101 8.94 13.30 -11.00
C ARG A 101 9.96 13.21 -12.14
N THR A 102 11.03 12.45 -11.93
CA THR A 102 12.10 12.25 -12.92
C THR A 102 11.58 11.59 -14.19
N LEU A 103 10.76 10.54 -14.07
CA LEU A 103 10.15 9.88 -15.22
C LEU A 103 9.29 10.85 -16.05
N ARG A 104 8.56 11.73 -15.41
CA ARG A 104 7.77 12.75 -16.08
C ARG A 104 8.62 13.75 -16.85
N ILE A 105 9.76 14.15 -16.29
CA ILE A 105 10.65 15.15 -16.88
C ILE A 105 11.43 14.56 -18.04
N LEU A 106 11.99 13.37 -17.88
CA LEU A 106 12.83 12.73 -18.90
C LEU A 106 12.03 12.05 -20.01
N GLY A 107 10.77 11.70 -19.76
CA GLY A 107 9.98 10.92 -20.72
C GLY A 107 10.44 9.45 -20.76
N PRO A 108 10.45 8.82 -21.97
CA PRO A 108 10.83 7.42 -22.10
C PRO A 108 12.26 7.14 -21.59
N SER A 109 12.37 6.32 -20.54
CA SER A 109 13.64 6.12 -19.84
C SER A 109 13.78 4.70 -19.32
N THR A 110 15.02 4.25 -19.13
CA THR A 110 15.31 2.97 -18.47
C THR A 110 15.40 3.15 -16.95
N PRO A 111 15.22 2.08 -16.16
CA PRO A 111 15.38 2.14 -14.71
C PRO A 111 16.75 2.68 -14.26
N GLU A 112 17.82 2.36 -15.03
CA GLU A 112 19.17 2.83 -14.77
C GLU A 112 19.30 4.34 -14.97
N GLN A 113 18.73 4.87 -16.06
CA GLN A 113 18.72 6.31 -16.33
C GLN A 113 17.97 7.10 -15.26
N ILE A 114 16.82 6.58 -14.85
CA ILE A 114 16.03 7.19 -13.76
C ILE A 114 16.83 7.15 -12.45
N ALA A 115 17.43 6.03 -12.10
CA ALA A 115 18.23 5.90 -10.88
C ALA A 115 19.41 6.87 -10.86
N ALA A 116 20.12 7.03 -12.00
CA ALA A 116 21.22 7.97 -12.14
C ALA A 116 20.76 9.43 -11.99
N SER A 117 19.64 9.79 -12.61
CA SER A 117 19.07 11.15 -12.51
C SER A 117 18.58 11.48 -11.10
N VAL A 118 17.98 10.51 -10.42
CA VAL A 118 17.56 10.65 -9.01
C VAL A 118 18.78 10.82 -8.12
N ALA A 119 19.87 10.07 -8.36
CA ALA A 119 21.13 10.21 -7.62
C ALA A 119 21.74 11.61 -7.78
N ALA A 120 21.68 12.18 -8.98
CA ALA A 120 22.14 13.55 -9.24
C ALA A 120 21.33 14.61 -8.48
N SER A 121 20.08 14.32 -8.08
CA SER A 121 19.26 15.20 -7.25
C SER A 121 19.46 15.03 -5.74
N GLY A 122 20.41 14.18 -5.32
CA GLY A 122 20.74 13.94 -3.91
C GLY A 122 19.94 12.83 -3.23
N ALA A 123 19.08 12.10 -3.95
CA ALA A 123 18.37 10.95 -3.43
C ALA A 123 19.00 9.66 -3.97
N THR A 124 19.01 8.59 -3.18
CA THR A 124 19.62 7.31 -3.60
C THR A 124 18.51 6.27 -3.85
N VAL A 125 18.54 5.67 -5.03
CA VAL A 125 17.66 4.57 -5.39
C VAL A 125 18.41 3.56 -6.27
N SER A 126 18.19 2.25 -6.02
CA SER A 126 18.76 1.23 -6.89
C SER A 126 17.92 1.07 -8.17
N PRO A 127 18.54 0.77 -9.34
CA PRO A 127 17.81 0.48 -10.57
C PRO A 127 16.77 -0.64 -10.41
N SER A 128 17.05 -1.66 -9.60
CA SER A 128 16.12 -2.75 -9.30
C SER A 128 14.87 -2.28 -8.56
N THR A 129 15.00 -1.31 -7.66
CA THR A 129 13.87 -0.68 -6.97
C THR A 129 13.01 0.12 -7.95
N VAL A 130 13.64 0.90 -8.83
CA VAL A 130 12.94 1.65 -9.90
C VAL A 130 12.21 0.67 -10.83
N GLN A 131 12.88 -0.40 -11.27
CA GLN A 131 12.28 -1.40 -12.16
C GLN A 131 11.05 -2.06 -11.54
N ARG A 132 11.10 -2.45 -10.26
CA ARG A 132 9.96 -3.03 -9.56
C ARG A 132 8.79 -2.07 -9.54
N TYR A 133 9.04 -0.81 -9.18
CA TYR A 133 8.00 0.21 -9.19
C TYR A 133 7.42 0.43 -10.59
N PHE A 134 8.24 0.42 -11.63
CA PHE A 134 7.77 0.56 -13.02
C PHE A 134 6.92 -0.62 -13.48
N ILE A 135 7.23 -1.84 -13.05
CA ILE A 135 6.40 -3.02 -13.31
C ILE A 135 5.02 -2.85 -12.66
N ASP A 136 4.98 -2.40 -11.40
CA ASP A 136 3.72 -2.16 -10.71
C ASP A 136 2.89 -1.07 -11.40
N LEU A 137 3.53 0.03 -11.82
CA LEU A 137 2.88 1.10 -12.58
C LEU A 137 2.42 0.65 -13.97
N GLN A 138 3.17 -0.22 -14.64
CA GLN A 138 2.77 -0.81 -15.93
C GLN A 138 1.54 -1.71 -15.77
N ASN A 139 1.52 -2.56 -14.74
CA ASN A 139 0.38 -3.41 -14.42
C ASN A 139 -0.87 -2.59 -14.05
N ALA A 140 -0.68 -1.46 -13.38
CA ALA A 140 -1.75 -0.51 -13.06
C ALA A 140 -2.16 0.39 -14.25
N GLY A 141 -1.54 0.21 -15.42
CA GLY A 141 -1.89 0.92 -16.65
C GLY A 141 -1.37 2.36 -16.75
N TYR A 142 -0.43 2.77 -15.88
CA TYR A 142 0.20 4.10 -15.96
C TYR A 142 1.31 4.16 -17.02
N LEU A 143 2.06 3.06 -17.20
CA LEU A 143 3.22 3.04 -18.08
C LEU A 143 3.02 2.11 -19.28
N THR A 144 3.69 2.44 -20.38
CA THR A 144 4.00 1.53 -21.48
C THR A 144 5.46 1.15 -21.41
N ARG A 145 5.78 -0.03 -21.92
CA ARG A 145 7.15 -0.52 -22.06
C ARG A 145 7.46 -0.79 -23.52
N ASN A 146 8.60 -0.27 -23.98
CA ASN A 146 9.17 -0.58 -25.27
C ASN A 146 10.64 -1.02 -25.08
N GLY A 147 10.90 -2.31 -25.22
CA GLY A 147 12.20 -2.90 -24.91
C GLY A 147 12.58 -2.69 -23.43
N ARG A 148 13.62 -1.88 -23.19
CA ARG A 148 14.09 -1.52 -21.84
C ARG A 148 13.55 -0.19 -21.34
N HIS A 149 12.86 0.59 -22.19
CA HIS A 149 12.35 1.90 -21.85
C HIS A 149 10.90 1.83 -21.36
N TYR A 150 10.62 2.61 -20.32
CA TYR A 150 9.29 2.83 -19.78
C TYR A 150 8.89 4.28 -20.04
N ALA A 151 7.65 4.49 -20.42
CA ALA A 151 7.09 5.81 -20.68
C ALA A 151 5.72 5.95 -20.04
N LEU A 152 5.43 7.13 -19.54
CA LEU A 152 4.09 7.46 -19.03
C LEU A 152 3.09 7.47 -20.20
N LYS A 153 1.99 6.75 -20.06
CA LYS A 153 0.91 6.76 -21.06
C LYS A 153 0.28 8.14 -21.15
N PRO A 154 -0.05 8.62 -22.35
CA PRO A 154 -0.80 9.85 -22.52
C PRO A 154 -2.10 9.83 -21.69
N GLY A 155 -2.39 10.94 -21.00
CA GLY A 155 -3.57 11.07 -20.16
C GLY A 155 -3.55 10.30 -18.82
N ARG A 156 -2.46 9.59 -18.49
CA ARG A 156 -2.33 8.85 -17.23
C ARG A 156 -1.52 9.59 -16.15
N TYR A 157 -1.15 10.82 -16.40
CA TYR A 157 -0.55 11.65 -15.37
C TYR A 157 -1.64 12.19 -14.44
N THR A 158 -1.70 11.68 -13.22
CA THR A 158 -2.73 12.01 -12.22
C THR A 158 -2.32 13.13 -11.28
N GLY A 159 -1.10 13.64 -11.41
CA GLY A 159 -0.62 14.75 -10.60
C GLY A 159 0.80 14.53 -10.06
N PRO A 160 1.30 15.49 -9.24
CA PRO A 160 2.69 15.47 -8.74
C PRO A 160 2.97 14.34 -7.75
N ARG A 161 1.94 13.82 -7.09
CA ARG A 161 2.08 12.72 -6.13
C ARG A 161 2.20 11.38 -6.86
N PRO A 162 3.17 10.53 -6.49
CA PRO A 162 3.34 9.22 -7.11
C PRO A 162 2.19 8.28 -6.73
N PRO A 163 1.78 7.37 -7.62
CA PRO A 163 0.93 6.25 -7.26
C PRO A 163 1.60 5.40 -6.17
N ILE A 164 0.83 4.99 -5.18
CA ILE A 164 1.33 4.25 -4.02
C ILE A 164 1.11 2.76 -4.25
N VAL A 165 2.19 1.97 -4.20
CA VAL A 165 2.13 0.52 -4.21
C VAL A 165 1.83 0.04 -2.80
N GLN A 166 0.66 -0.57 -2.62
CA GLN A 166 0.25 -1.16 -1.35
C GLN A 166 0.47 -2.66 -1.39
N ARG A 167 1.00 -3.21 -0.30
CA ARG A 167 1.11 -4.65 -0.11
C ARG A 167 0.09 -5.08 0.92
N GLU A 168 -0.71 -6.05 0.55
CA GLU A 168 -1.73 -6.63 1.40
C GLU A 168 -1.42 -8.09 1.66
N THR A 169 -1.46 -8.49 2.93
CA THR A 169 -1.33 -9.89 3.32
C THR A 169 -2.73 -10.48 3.46
N ARG A 170 -3.07 -11.42 2.60
CA ARG A 170 -4.34 -12.17 2.68
C ARG A 170 -4.16 -13.44 3.46
N ARG A 171 -5.07 -13.70 4.38
CA ARG A 171 -5.26 -15.01 4.99
C ARG A 171 -6.49 -15.64 4.33
N GLN A 172 -6.33 -16.86 3.84
CA GLN A 172 -7.43 -17.59 3.23
C GLN A 172 -7.44 -19.05 3.72
N VAL A 173 -8.61 -19.60 3.81
CA VAL A 173 -8.82 -21.03 4.04
C VAL A 173 -9.23 -21.64 2.70
N TYR A 174 -8.36 -22.46 2.14
CA TYR A 174 -8.60 -23.22 0.92
C TYR A 174 -8.91 -24.66 1.30
N ASP A 175 -9.99 -25.21 0.76
CA ASP A 175 -10.36 -26.62 0.91
C ASP A 175 -9.94 -27.37 -0.36
N PRO A 176 -8.93 -28.27 -0.27
CA PRO A 176 -8.44 -29.01 -1.42
C PRO A 176 -9.42 -30.09 -1.93
N ASN A 177 -10.40 -30.49 -1.10
CA ASN A 177 -11.39 -31.50 -1.51
C ASN A 177 -12.48 -30.87 -2.38
N LEU A 178 -12.76 -29.58 -2.15
CA LEU A 178 -13.77 -28.83 -2.88
C LEU A 178 -13.15 -27.94 -3.97
N ASP A 179 -11.83 -27.86 -4.02
CA ASP A 179 -11.07 -26.93 -4.88
C ASP A 179 -11.57 -25.48 -4.76
N GLN A 180 -11.83 -25.03 -3.50
CA GLN A 180 -12.45 -23.73 -3.24
C GLN A 180 -11.79 -23.01 -2.06
N VAL A 181 -11.76 -21.67 -2.19
CA VAL A 181 -11.46 -20.80 -1.04
C VAL A 181 -12.74 -20.63 -0.22
N MET A 182 -12.74 -21.18 0.97
CA MET A 182 -13.89 -21.18 1.88
C MET A 182 -14.02 -19.86 2.63
N TRP A 183 -12.90 -19.17 2.85
CA TRP A 183 -12.87 -17.90 3.58
C TRP A 183 -11.62 -17.08 3.21
N SER A 184 -11.79 -15.75 3.19
CA SER A 184 -10.68 -14.79 3.03
C SER A 184 -10.84 -13.60 3.97
N SER A 185 -9.74 -13.09 4.52
CA SER A 185 -9.73 -11.94 5.44
C SER A 185 -10.10 -10.61 4.79
N HIS A 186 -10.20 -10.53 3.45
CA HIS A 186 -10.51 -9.33 2.70
C HIS A 186 -11.54 -9.62 1.61
N GLY A 187 -12.75 -9.12 1.80
CA GLY A 187 -13.81 -9.03 0.80
C GLY A 187 -14.32 -10.35 0.24
N GLU A 188 -15.45 -10.29 -0.40
CA GLU A 188 -16.06 -11.42 -1.10
C GLU A 188 -15.12 -11.93 -2.21
N TYR A 189 -14.73 -13.18 -2.11
CA TYR A 189 -14.09 -13.90 -3.19
C TYR A 189 -15.13 -14.13 -4.30
N GLN A 190 -15.14 -13.28 -5.32
CA GLN A 190 -15.94 -13.56 -6.51
C GLN A 190 -15.36 -14.80 -7.19
N HIS A 191 -16.05 -15.91 -7.00
CA HIS A 191 -15.76 -17.17 -7.68
C HIS A 191 -15.86 -16.95 -9.18
N ASN A 192 -14.73 -16.95 -9.87
CA ASN A 192 -14.69 -16.84 -11.34
C ASN A 192 -15.14 -18.18 -11.95
N ARG A 193 -16.46 -18.39 -12.03
CA ARG A 193 -17.09 -19.56 -12.63
C ARG A 193 -17.02 -19.62 -14.17
N SER A 194 -16.06 -18.96 -14.80
CA SER A 194 -16.03 -18.83 -16.25
C SER A 194 -14.88 -19.55 -16.95
N ARG A 195 -14.42 -20.71 -16.43
CA ARG A 195 -13.43 -21.52 -17.17
C ARG A 195 -13.65 -23.03 -17.14
N SER A 196 -14.89 -23.51 -17.15
CA SER A 196 -15.14 -24.94 -17.39
C SER A 196 -16.47 -25.19 -18.12
N ARG A 197 -16.68 -24.54 -19.27
CA ARG A 197 -17.65 -24.95 -20.27
C ARG A 197 -17.04 -24.82 -21.64
N GLY A 198 -16.21 -25.78 -21.99
CA GLY A 198 -15.58 -25.80 -23.30
C GLY A 198 -14.77 -27.06 -23.55
N ALA A 199 -15.26 -28.23 -23.12
CA ALA A 199 -14.75 -29.50 -23.61
C ALA A 199 -15.74 -30.62 -23.24
N SER A 200 -16.76 -30.87 -24.03
CA SER A 200 -17.40 -32.18 -24.23
C SER A 200 -18.72 -31.98 -24.99
N GLN A 201 -18.61 -31.92 -26.31
CA GLN A 201 -19.64 -32.39 -27.21
C GLN A 201 -18.98 -32.62 -28.59
N ALA A 202 -18.36 -33.76 -28.70
CA ALA A 202 -18.06 -34.36 -30.00
C ALA A 202 -18.37 -35.86 -29.87
N GLY A 203 -19.31 -36.30 -30.64
CA GLY A 203 -19.47 -37.69 -30.95
C GLY A 203 -20.56 -38.45 -30.21
N VAL A 204 -21.75 -38.50 -30.77
CA VAL A 204 -22.41 -39.78 -31.10
C VAL A 204 -23.37 -39.46 -32.25
N ALA A 205 -23.01 -39.94 -33.42
CA ALA A 205 -23.94 -40.12 -34.55
C ALA A 205 -24.62 -41.45 -34.35
N ASP A 206 -25.89 -41.47 -34.08
CA ASP A 206 -26.70 -42.64 -34.18
C ASP A 206 -27.40 -42.66 -35.55
N THR A 207 -27.05 -43.68 -36.24
CA THR A 207 -27.68 -44.23 -37.43
C THR A 207 -29.03 -44.81 -37.02
N GLU A 208 -30.11 -44.30 -37.53
CA GLU A 208 -31.36 -45.06 -37.60
C GLU A 208 -31.85 -45.08 -39.04
N GLU A 209 -31.75 -46.29 -39.55
CA GLU A 209 -32.57 -46.79 -40.66
C GLU A 209 -34.04 -46.59 -40.36
N ASN A 210 -34.77 -46.11 -41.32
CA ASN A 210 -36.19 -46.45 -41.40
C ASN A 210 -36.54 -46.80 -42.84
N ASN A 211 -36.70 -48.07 -42.97
CA ASN A 211 -37.38 -48.83 -44.00
C ASN A 211 -38.90 -48.60 -43.89
N GLU A 212 -39.57 -48.65 -44.99
CA GLU A 212 -40.94 -49.05 -45.32
C GLU A 212 -41.57 -48.04 -46.29
N SER A 213 -41.76 -48.43 -47.50
CA SER A 213 -42.74 -49.30 -48.15
C SER A 213 -44.10 -48.64 -48.34
N GLY A 214 -44.53 -48.63 -49.54
CA GLY A 214 -45.88 -48.89 -49.88
C GLY A 214 -46.70 -47.82 -50.60
N GLY A 215 -47.05 -48.13 -51.78
CA GLY A 215 -48.21 -47.58 -52.41
C GLY A 215 -48.01 -47.08 -53.82
#